data_70f852a04371dc81d39893682216e796
#
_entry.id   70f852a04371dc81d39893682216e796
#
_cell.length_a   1.000
_cell.length_b   1.000
_cell.length_c   1.000
_cell.angle_alpha   90.00
_cell.angle_beta   90.00
_cell.angle_gamma   90.00
#
_symmetry.space_group_name_H-M   'P 1'
#
loop_
_entity.id
_entity.type
_entity.pdbx_description
1 polymer ?
#
loop_
_entity_poly.entity_id
_entity_poly.type
_entity_poly.pdbx_seq_one_letter_code
_entity_poly.pdbx_strand_id
1 'polypeptide(L)'
;MNIDFSKIEETCTPNFKGGEKYYAARRYEDGLNRITMGRLVPGASIGLHTHEDSSEIMFFTGGSGYVVCDGERLPVSAGSVHYCPKGHSHTLVNDSPDTDLTFNAVVPVQ
;
A
#
# COMPACT_ATOMS: atom_id res chain seq x y z
N MET A 1 -14.83 -14.91 -9.17
CA MET A 1 -13.52 -15.58 -9.26
C MET A 1 -12.79 -15.50 -7.93
N ASN A 2 -11.89 -16.42 -7.67
CA ASN A 2 -11.04 -16.36 -6.50
C ASN A 2 -9.62 -15.95 -6.91
N ILE A 3 -9.00 -15.08 -6.11
CA ILE A 3 -7.62 -14.68 -6.28
C ILE A 3 -6.84 -15.31 -5.13
N ASP A 4 -5.88 -16.17 -5.47
CA ASP A 4 -5.01 -16.81 -4.48
C ASP A 4 -3.61 -16.18 -4.62
N PHE A 5 -3.28 -15.28 -3.71
CA PHE A 5 -1.99 -14.58 -3.73
C PHE A 5 -0.79 -15.52 -3.59
N SER A 6 -0.97 -16.70 -2.98
CA SER A 6 0.12 -17.68 -2.88
C SER A 6 0.59 -18.19 -4.24
N LYS A 7 -0.23 -18.04 -5.27
CA LYS A 7 0.06 -18.44 -6.65
C LYS A 7 0.56 -17.30 -7.51
N ILE A 8 0.67 -16.11 -6.97
CA ILE A 8 1.17 -14.92 -7.65
C ILE A 8 2.58 -14.63 -7.13
N GLU A 9 3.53 -14.48 -8.05
CA GLU A 9 4.90 -14.16 -7.70
C GLU A 9 4.99 -12.78 -7.04
N GLU A 10 5.77 -12.69 -5.95
CA GLU A 10 6.03 -11.41 -5.29
C GLU A 10 7.03 -10.61 -6.10
N THR A 11 6.70 -9.34 -6.38
CA THR A 11 7.57 -8.39 -7.06
C THR A 11 8.08 -7.37 -6.06
N CYS A 12 9.40 -7.20 -6.00
CA CYS A 12 10.04 -6.19 -5.15
C CYS A 12 10.43 -4.99 -5.99
N THR A 13 9.90 -3.82 -5.66
CA THR A 13 10.18 -2.58 -6.39
C THR A 13 10.93 -1.63 -5.47
N PRO A 14 12.23 -1.34 -5.75
CA PRO A 14 12.99 -0.40 -4.93
C PRO A 14 12.53 1.03 -5.18
N ASN A 15 12.56 1.83 -4.12
CA ASN A 15 12.26 3.27 -4.16
C ASN A 15 10.93 3.60 -4.85
N PHE A 16 9.90 2.81 -4.55
CA PHE A 16 8.61 2.92 -5.21
C PHE A 16 8.01 4.31 -4.98
N LYS A 17 7.66 5.00 -6.06
CA LYS A 17 7.15 6.39 -6.04
C LYS A 17 8.10 7.36 -5.32
N GLY A 18 9.42 7.10 -5.35
CA GLY A 18 10.40 7.91 -4.65
C GLY A 18 10.56 7.58 -3.17
N GLY A 19 9.99 6.48 -2.70
CA GLY A 19 10.11 6.05 -1.31
C GLY A 19 11.46 5.41 -1.00
N GLU A 20 11.59 4.93 0.25
CA GLU A 20 12.80 4.31 0.77
C GLU A 20 12.72 2.79 0.68
N LYS A 21 13.88 2.15 0.51
CA LYS A 21 14.03 0.70 0.42
C LYS A 21 13.13 0.12 -0.68
N TYR A 22 12.40 -0.98 -0.40
CA TYR A 22 11.56 -1.59 -1.41
C TYR A 22 10.16 -1.91 -0.91
N TYR A 23 9.23 -1.94 -1.84
CA TYR A 23 7.85 -2.37 -1.68
C TYR A 23 7.71 -3.74 -2.36
N ALA A 24 7.25 -4.75 -1.60
CA ALA A 24 7.02 -6.09 -2.10
C ALA A 24 5.52 -6.33 -2.25
N ALA A 25 5.08 -6.83 -3.39
CA ALA A 25 3.67 -6.97 -3.68
C ALA A 25 3.37 -8.16 -4.59
N ARG A 26 2.20 -8.77 -4.34
CA ARG A 26 1.56 -9.73 -5.21
C ARG A 26 0.29 -9.08 -5.73
N ARG A 27 0.13 -8.94 -7.05
CA ARG A 27 -0.94 -8.14 -7.67
C ARG A 27 -1.74 -8.92 -8.68
N TYR A 28 -3.04 -8.66 -8.65
CA TYR A 28 -3.97 -8.98 -9.72
C TYR A 28 -4.49 -7.67 -10.32
N GLU A 29 -4.53 -7.56 -11.64
CA GLU A 29 -5.06 -6.39 -12.34
C GLU A 29 -5.92 -6.83 -13.54
N ASP A 30 -7.02 -6.14 -13.75
CA ASP A 30 -7.90 -6.42 -14.89
C ASP A 30 -8.35 -5.17 -15.66
N GLY A 31 -7.68 -4.03 -15.44
CA GLY A 31 -8.01 -2.76 -16.06
C GLY A 31 -9.10 -1.96 -15.34
N LEU A 32 -9.87 -2.61 -14.45
CA LEU A 32 -10.88 -1.95 -13.61
C LEU A 32 -10.44 -1.86 -12.16
N ASN A 33 -9.74 -2.90 -11.69
CA ASN A 33 -9.28 -2.99 -10.32
C ASN A 33 -7.86 -3.52 -10.29
N ARG A 34 -7.07 -3.02 -9.35
CA ARG A 34 -5.83 -3.64 -8.93
C ARG A 34 -6.00 -4.12 -7.50
N ILE A 35 -5.81 -5.40 -7.28
CA ILE A 35 -5.96 -6.04 -5.97
C ILE A 35 -4.60 -6.57 -5.56
N THR A 36 -4.12 -6.13 -4.40
CA THR A 36 -2.73 -6.33 -4.00
C THR A 36 -2.64 -6.88 -2.59
N MET A 37 -1.74 -7.83 -2.38
CA MET A 37 -1.22 -8.16 -1.06
C MET A 37 0.20 -7.62 -0.97
N GLY A 38 0.42 -6.62 -0.13
CA GLY A 38 1.67 -5.89 -0.06
C GLY A 38 2.33 -5.91 1.30
N ARG A 39 3.63 -5.63 1.30
CA ARG A 39 4.40 -5.43 2.52
C ARG A 39 5.51 -4.42 2.32
N LEU A 40 5.78 -3.67 3.37
CA LEU A 40 6.96 -2.81 3.48
C LEU A 40 7.87 -3.39 4.56
N VAL A 41 9.13 -3.60 4.23
CA VAL A 41 10.14 -4.01 5.22
C VAL A 41 10.42 -2.86 6.20
N PRO A 42 11.05 -3.12 7.36
CA PRO A 42 11.37 -2.07 8.32
C PRO A 42 12.10 -0.89 7.67
N GLY A 43 11.59 0.32 7.89
CA GLY A 43 12.12 1.56 7.32
C GLY A 43 11.76 1.84 5.86
N ALA A 44 11.02 0.95 5.21
CA ALA A 44 10.60 1.17 3.82
C ALA A 44 9.41 2.11 3.74
N SER A 45 9.27 2.76 2.58
CA SER A 45 8.14 3.64 2.33
C SER A 45 7.72 3.63 0.87
N ILE A 46 6.45 3.94 0.64
CA ILE A 46 5.91 4.30 -0.67
C ILE A 46 5.84 5.82 -0.71
N GLY A 47 6.49 6.44 -1.70
CA GLY A 47 6.57 7.89 -1.79
C GLY A 47 5.25 8.55 -2.15
N LEU A 48 5.23 9.88 -2.06
CA LEU A 48 4.04 10.69 -2.33
C LEU A 48 3.58 10.50 -3.77
N HIS A 49 2.31 10.17 -3.94
CA HIS A 49 1.68 10.03 -5.24
C HIS A 49 0.20 10.38 -5.16
N THR A 50 -0.37 10.76 -6.31
CA THR A 50 -1.77 11.16 -6.43
C THR A 50 -2.54 10.12 -7.22
N HIS A 51 -3.72 9.73 -6.72
CA HIS A 51 -4.65 8.87 -7.44
C HIS A 51 -5.60 9.73 -8.28
N GLU A 52 -5.26 9.96 -9.56
CA GLU A 52 -6.03 10.85 -10.44
C GLU A 52 -7.29 10.18 -11.00
N ASP A 53 -7.18 8.90 -11.40
CA ASP A 53 -8.24 8.14 -12.06
C ASP A 53 -8.75 6.97 -11.20
N SER A 54 -8.41 6.96 -9.93
CA SER A 54 -8.72 5.84 -9.02
C SER A 54 -8.79 6.34 -7.59
N SER A 55 -9.24 5.47 -6.72
CA SER A 55 -9.02 5.58 -5.27
C SER A 55 -8.15 4.43 -4.80
N GLU A 56 -7.77 4.42 -3.55
CA GLU A 56 -7.11 3.27 -2.93
C GLU A 56 -7.69 2.99 -1.57
N ILE A 57 -7.99 1.72 -1.30
CA ILE A 57 -8.50 1.24 -0.01
C ILE A 57 -7.52 0.20 0.50
N MET A 58 -6.94 0.43 1.68
CA MET A 58 -5.91 -0.42 2.26
C MET A 58 -6.39 -1.00 3.59
N PHE A 59 -6.33 -2.32 3.70
CA PHE A 59 -6.67 -3.07 4.91
C PHE A 59 -5.36 -3.57 5.52
N PHE A 60 -4.96 -3.00 6.66
CA PHE A 60 -3.71 -3.37 7.32
C PHE A 60 -3.89 -4.66 8.11
N THR A 61 -2.98 -5.61 7.92
CA THR A 61 -3.07 -6.97 8.49
C THR A 61 -1.97 -7.28 9.50
N GLY A 62 -0.88 -6.52 9.52
CA GLY A 62 0.21 -6.75 10.47
C GLY A 62 1.18 -5.58 10.53
N GLY A 63 1.85 -5.45 11.65
CA GLY A 63 2.79 -4.36 11.87
C GLY A 63 2.13 -3.03 12.20
N SER A 64 2.89 -1.96 12.12
CA SER A 64 2.43 -0.59 12.35
C SER A 64 3.27 0.39 11.53
N GLY A 65 2.71 1.55 11.28
CA GLY A 65 3.36 2.61 10.53
C GLY A 65 2.45 3.82 10.45
N TYR A 66 2.57 4.61 9.39
CA TYR A 66 1.68 5.73 9.17
C TYR A 66 1.52 6.04 7.68
N VAL A 67 0.44 6.69 7.35
CA VAL A 67 0.24 7.35 6.06
C VAL A 67 0.30 8.85 6.27
N VAL A 68 0.73 9.58 5.23
CA VAL A 68 0.50 11.03 5.15
C VAL A 68 -0.45 11.23 3.99
N CYS A 69 -1.66 11.71 4.29
CA CYS A 69 -2.71 11.93 3.29
C CYS A 69 -3.11 13.39 3.32
N ASP A 70 -2.93 14.09 2.20
CA ASP A 70 -3.19 15.53 2.08
C ASP A 70 -2.51 16.35 3.18
N GLY A 71 -1.26 15.97 3.53
CA GLY A 71 -0.47 16.65 4.56
C GLY A 71 -0.77 16.22 5.99
N GLU A 72 -1.77 15.36 6.22
CA GLU A 72 -2.12 14.87 7.56
C GLU A 72 -1.48 13.50 7.80
N ARG A 73 -0.78 13.37 8.92
CA ARG A 73 -0.15 12.11 9.33
C ARG A 73 -1.13 11.27 10.14
N LEU A 74 -1.43 10.06 9.65
CA LEU A 74 -2.40 9.15 10.24
C LEU A 74 -1.71 7.83 10.60
N PRO A 75 -1.71 7.40 11.87
CA PRO A 75 -1.13 6.10 12.23
C PRO A 75 -1.98 4.95 11.69
N VAL A 76 -1.31 3.86 11.31
CA VAL A 76 -1.97 2.63 10.87
C VAL A 76 -1.34 1.43 11.57
N SER A 77 -2.16 0.41 11.81
CA SER A 77 -1.74 -0.87 12.40
C SER A 77 -2.73 -1.95 11.99
N ALA A 78 -2.46 -3.20 12.40
CA ALA A 78 -3.38 -4.31 12.12
C ALA A 78 -4.81 -3.95 12.54
N GLY A 79 -5.76 -4.08 11.61
CA GLY A 79 -7.17 -3.71 11.82
C GLY A 79 -7.54 -2.30 11.33
N SER A 80 -6.56 -1.45 11.00
CA SER A 80 -6.84 -0.14 10.38
C SER A 80 -7.24 -0.30 8.92
N VAL A 81 -8.10 0.60 8.45
CA VAL A 81 -8.40 0.77 7.02
C VAL A 81 -8.06 2.20 6.65
N HIS A 82 -7.24 2.37 5.62
CA HIS A 82 -6.94 3.69 5.05
C HIS A 82 -7.62 3.83 3.70
N TYR A 83 -8.32 4.93 3.51
CA TYR A 83 -8.98 5.28 2.26
C TYR A 83 -8.38 6.57 1.71
N CYS A 84 -7.79 6.48 0.51
CA CYS A 84 -7.33 7.63 -0.26
C CYS A 84 -8.31 7.85 -1.42
N PRO A 85 -9.20 8.84 -1.34
CA PRO A 85 -10.20 9.09 -2.38
C PRO A 85 -9.55 9.52 -3.70
N LYS A 86 -10.29 9.38 -4.78
CA LYS A 86 -9.88 9.88 -6.09
C LYS A 86 -9.49 11.37 -6.01
N GLY A 87 -8.37 11.72 -6.61
CA GLY A 87 -7.84 13.08 -6.64
C GLY A 87 -6.98 13.46 -5.43
N HIS A 88 -6.88 12.58 -4.43
CA HIS A 88 -6.08 12.81 -3.24
C HIS A 88 -4.69 12.19 -3.34
N SER A 89 -3.78 12.68 -2.52
CA SER A 89 -2.38 12.24 -2.49
C SER A 89 -2.04 11.61 -1.16
N HIS A 90 -1.21 10.56 -1.18
CA HIS A 90 -0.76 9.93 0.04
C HIS A 90 0.63 9.31 -0.09
N THR A 91 1.20 8.99 1.06
CA THR A 91 2.40 8.16 1.24
C THR A 91 2.07 7.02 2.17
N LEU A 92 2.94 6.02 2.27
CA LEU A 92 2.88 4.98 3.29
C LEU A 92 4.28 4.74 3.83
N VAL A 93 4.43 4.71 5.15
CA VAL A 93 5.73 4.55 5.81
C VAL A 93 5.66 3.45 6.87
N ASN A 94 6.60 2.51 6.79
CA ASN A 94 6.87 1.58 7.87
C ASN A 94 8.02 2.15 8.72
N ASP A 95 7.69 2.72 9.87
CA ASP A 95 8.67 3.29 10.80
C ASP A 95 9.10 2.32 11.89
N SER A 96 8.70 1.05 11.79
CA SER A 96 9.16 0.01 12.72
C SER A 96 10.63 -0.34 12.44
N PRO A 97 11.44 -0.58 13.48
CA PRO A 97 12.83 -1.00 13.30
C PRO A 97 12.99 -2.48 12.94
N ASP A 98 11.97 -3.33 13.15
CA ASP A 98 12.14 -4.78 13.10
C ASP A 98 10.95 -5.58 12.54
N THR A 99 9.83 -4.94 12.22
CA THR A 99 8.60 -5.63 11.81
C THR A 99 8.10 -5.12 10.47
N ASP A 100 7.72 -6.04 9.57
CA ASP A 100 7.08 -5.68 8.31
C ASP A 100 5.71 -5.04 8.55
N LEU A 101 5.34 -4.08 7.72
CA LEU A 101 3.99 -3.54 7.62
C LEU A 101 3.29 -4.26 6.47
N THR A 102 2.26 -5.04 6.77
CA THR A 102 1.54 -5.85 5.78
C THR A 102 0.12 -5.34 5.59
N PHE A 103 -0.36 -5.44 4.35
CA PHE A 103 -1.68 -4.94 4.02
C PHE A 103 -2.22 -5.59 2.74
N ASN A 104 -3.54 -5.52 2.58
CA ASN A 104 -4.20 -5.77 1.31
C ASN A 104 -4.79 -4.46 0.80
N ALA A 105 -4.71 -4.24 -0.50
CA ALA A 105 -5.17 -2.99 -1.09
C ALA A 105 -6.01 -3.24 -2.33
N VAL A 106 -6.98 -2.38 -2.55
CA VAL A 106 -7.78 -2.35 -3.77
C VAL A 106 -7.67 -0.95 -4.36
N VAL A 107 -7.31 -0.87 -5.64
CA VAL A 107 -7.27 0.37 -6.41
C VAL A 107 -8.30 0.24 -7.54
N PRO A 108 -9.56 0.66 -7.31
CA PRO A 108 -10.57 0.68 -8.36
C PRO A 108 -10.41 1.91 -9.25
N VAL A 109 -10.56 1.73 -10.55
CA VAL A 109 -10.62 2.84 -11.50
C VAL A 109 -11.94 3.58 -11.33
N GLN A 110 -11.89 4.89 -11.30
CA GLN A 110 -13.07 5.72 -11.07
C GLN A 110 -13.15 6.91 -12.03
#